data_d7ab3be027c608dcd7bde1bf48d21177
#
_entry.id   d7ab3be027c608dcd7bde1bf48d21177
#
_cell.length_a   1.000
_cell.length_b   1.000
_cell.length_c   1.000
_cell.angle_alpha   90.00
_cell.angle_beta   90.00
_cell.angle_gamma   90.00
#
_symmetry.space_group_name_H-M   'P 1'
#
loop_
_entity.id
_entity.type
_entity.pdbx_description
1 polymer ?
#
loop_
_entity_poly.entity_id
_entity_poly.type
_entity_poly.pdbx_seq_one_letter_code
_entity_poly.pdbx_strand_id
1 'polypeptide(L)'
;MSKKIMMVILIIFTKFFSSTICFKCGTDLIKREPVLMNNLKPNNKRRLANEYTPIKIKYDYSQLIEQDYLSGNDLNDLINLFSEVGESFRSLLSIVHEDILVDTDDLKNHCEIDTYSSDIYNSLITHDLLIFPVINTEMDEYTMAQSWVCLYANNFRPTVGVVEINPNFSLYQIDAAYSMKYLLLHEISHILGFTGFVFRNLNFIYSETINGEEIFYINSTKVIEKAKIHFNCENIKGVALENLGGVESAGSHWEARYMLGDYMISTDYSEIVISDITLAYFEDTGFYKVNY
;
A
#
# COMPACT_ATOMS: atom_id res chain seq x y z
N MET A 1 -40.64 27.85 15.55
CA MET A 1 -40.05 27.48 14.25
C MET A 1 -41.02 26.60 13.46
N SER A 2 -41.38 26.99 12.23
CA SER A 2 -42.37 26.29 11.42
C SER A 2 -41.84 24.93 11.00
N LYS A 3 -42.71 23.88 10.97
CA LYS A 3 -42.36 22.52 10.47
C LYS A 3 -41.73 22.54 9.07
N LYS A 4 -42.06 23.54 8.23
CA LYS A 4 -41.45 23.75 6.91
C LYS A 4 -39.96 24.14 6.97
N ILE A 5 -39.56 24.96 7.95
CA ILE A 5 -38.17 25.40 8.14
C ILE A 5 -37.32 24.21 8.62
N MET A 6 -37.88 23.39 9.52
CA MET A 6 -37.19 22.19 10.02
C MET A 6 -36.96 21.12 8.93
N MET A 7 -37.92 20.97 7.99
CA MET A 7 -37.84 20.06 6.88
C MET A 7 -36.82 20.53 5.84
N VAL A 8 -36.70 21.83 5.55
CA VAL A 8 -35.71 22.40 4.64
C VAL A 8 -34.31 22.28 5.25
N ILE A 9 -34.13 22.49 6.55
CA ILE A 9 -32.84 22.29 7.23
C ILE A 9 -32.44 20.78 7.18
N LEU A 10 -33.39 19.86 7.38
CA LEU A 10 -33.12 18.42 7.30
C LEU A 10 -32.71 17.99 5.87
N ILE A 11 -33.36 18.56 4.84
CA ILE A 11 -33.03 18.27 3.43
C ILE A 11 -31.68 18.88 3.05
N ILE A 12 -31.32 20.05 3.60
CA ILE A 12 -29.99 20.64 3.39
C ILE A 12 -28.92 19.81 4.11
N PHE A 13 -29.18 19.34 5.34
CA PHE A 13 -28.26 18.46 6.06
C PHE A 13 -28.09 17.11 5.35
N THR A 14 -29.15 16.49 4.84
CA THR A 14 -29.04 15.22 4.11
C THR A 14 -28.36 15.38 2.74
N LYS A 15 -28.48 16.55 2.08
CA LYS A 15 -27.72 16.82 0.85
C LYS A 15 -26.25 17.19 1.11
N PHE A 16 -25.92 17.77 2.25
CA PHE A 16 -24.52 18.02 2.63
C PHE A 16 -23.77 16.73 3.05
N PHE A 17 -24.47 15.70 3.52
CA PHE A 17 -23.87 14.41 3.86
C PHE A 17 -23.80 13.42 2.67
N SER A 18 -24.32 13.76 1.49
CA SER A 18 -24.39 12.84 0.35
C SER A 18 -23.39 13.13 -0.78
N SER A 19 -22.35 13.94 -0.53
CA SER A 19 -21.31 14.21 -1.52
C SER A 19 -19.92 14.40 -0.93
N THR A 20 -19.55 13.66 0.11
CA THR A 20 -18.15 13.35 0.28
C THR A 20 -17.80 12.35 -0.81
N ILE A 21 -17.22 12.85 -1.90
CA ILE A 21 -16.57 11.99 -2.90
C ILE A 21 -15.44 11.32 -2.11
N CYS A 22 -15.67 10.07 -1.74
CA CYS A 22 -14.67 9.26 -1.06
C CYS A 22 -13.78 8.67 -2.15
N PHE A 23 -12.58 9.19 -2.30
CA PHE A 23 -11.59 8.59 -3.17
C PHE A 23 -11.18 7.23 -2.59
N LYS A 24 -10.93 6.27 -3.49
CA LYS A 24 -10.68 4.88 -3.11
C LYS A 24 -9.33 4.43 -3.60
N CYS A 25 -8.70 3.55 -2.83
CA CYS A 25 -7.65 2.68 -3.31
C CYS A 25 -8.27 1.54 -4.14
N GLY A 26 -7.76 1.31 -5.35
CA GLY A 26 -8.24 0.26 -6.25
C GLY A 26 -7.55 -1.10 -6.06
N THR A 27 -6.62 -1.23 -5.12
CA THR A 27 -5.76 -2.42 -4.97
C THR A 27 -6.54 -3.73 -4.79
N ASP A 28 -7.66 -3.71 -4.08
CA ASP A 28 -8.49 -4.90 -3.86
C ASP A 28 -9.29 -5.35 -5.10
N LEU A 29 -9.40 -4.50 -6.12
CA LEU A 29 -10.01 -4.86 -7.42
C LEU A 29 -9.10 -5.74 -8.27
N ILE A 30 -7.80 -5.71 -8.02
CA ILE A 30 -6.80 -6.39 -8.82
C ILE A 30 -6.78 -7.88 -8.46
N LYS A 31 -7.42 -8.70 -9.31
CA LYS A 31 -7.42 -10.16 -9.18
C LYS A 31 -6.25 -10.74 -9.96
N ARG A 32 -5.08 -10.84 -9.33
CA ARG A 32 -3.89 -11.47 -9.93
C ARG A 32 -3.44 -12.63 -9.06
N GLU A 33 -3.00 -13.70 -9.72
CA GLU A 33 -2.41 -14.84 -9.03
C GLU A 33 -0.99 -14.47 -8.56
N PRO A 34 -0.68 -14.64 -7.27
CA PRO A 34 0.65 -14.36 -6.74
C PRO A 34 1.70 -15.30 -7.33
N VAL A 35 2.81 -14.75 -7.80
CA VAL A 35 3.92 -15.51 -8.35
C VAL A 35 5.08 -15.57 -7.37
N LEU A 36 5.44 -16.79 -6.94
CA LEU A 36 6.59 -17.03 -6.08
C LEU A 36 7.86 -17.20 -6.95
N MET A 37 8.87 -16.37 -6.69
CA MET A 37 10.16 -16.46 -7.36
C MET A 37 11.05 -17.54 -6.72
N ASN A 38 11.41 -18.53 -7.50
CA ASN A 38 12.34 -19.60 -7.07
C ASN A 38 13.82 -19.14 -7.04
N ASN A 39 14.13 -17.91 -7.42
CA ASN A 39 15.47 -17.46 -7.80
C ASN A 39 16.09 -16.36 -6.93
N LEU A 40 15.68 -16.22 -5.66
CA LEU A 40 16.45 -15.39 -4.74
C LEU A 40 17.82 -16.03 -4.50
N LYS A 41 18.87 -15.38 -4.91
CA LYS A 41 20.24 -15.78 -4.56
C LYS A 41 20.70 -14.99 -3.34
N PRO A 42 20.90 -15.65 -2.20
CA PRO A 42 21.46 -14.98 -1.04
C PRO A 42 22.85 -14.43 -1.42
N ASN A 43 23.06 -13.17 -1.15
CA ASN A 43 24.36 -12.53 -1.39
C ASN A 43 25.43 -13.15 -0.46
N ASN A 44 26.23 -14.07 -1.00
CA ASN A 44 27.22 -14.82 -0.24
C ASN A 44 28.30 -13.95 0.43
N LYS A 45 28.46 -12.68 0.04
CA LYS A 45 29.40 -11.73 0.65
C LYS A 45 28.87 -11.12 1.96
N ARG A 46 27.56 -11.17 2.23
CA ARG A 46 26.92 -10.58 3.42
C ARG A 46 26.36 -11.60 4.42
N ARG A 47 26.50 -12.91 4.16
CA ARG A 47 26.06 -13.99 5.07
C ARG A 47 26.75 -14.06 6.43
N LEU A 48 27.71 -13.21 6.72
CA LEU A 48 28.46 -13.23 8.00
C LEU A 48 27.80 -12.42 9.11
N ALA A 49 26.76 -11.64 8.83
CA ALA A 49 25.91 -11.02 9.85
C ALA A 49 24.46 -10.95 9.32
N ASN A 50 23.49 -11.44 10.07
CA ASN A 50 22.08 -11.10 9.91
C ASN A 50 21.89 -9.61 10.25
N GLU A 51 22.57 -8.72 9.54
CA GLU A 51 22.58 -7.30 9.81
C GLU A 51 21.40 -6.66 9.06
N TYR A 52 20.49 -6.11 9.84
CA TYR A 52 19.42 -5.28 9.31
C TYR A 52 19.99 -3.92 8.90
N THR A 53 19.76 -3.54 7.66
CA THR A 53 20.11 -2.22 7.14
C THR A 53 18.86 -1.56 6.52
N PRO A 54 18.80 -0.23 6.44
CA PRO A 54 17.66 0.46 5.87
C PRO A 54 17.27 -0.11 4.51
N ILE A 55 15.97 -0.31 4.28
CA ILE A 55 15.43 -0.87 3.03
C ILE A 55 15.88 -0.04 1.83
N LYS A 56 16.16 -0.72 0.71
CA LYS A 56 16.50 -0.09 -0.57
C LYS A 56 15.40 -0.38 -1.58
N ILE A 57 14.66 0.65 -1.94
CA ILE A 57 13.63 0.59 -2.98
C ILE A 57 14.23 1.15 -4.27
N LYS A 58 14.08 0.41 -5.37
CA LYS A 58 14.40 0.88 -6.71
C LYS A 58 13.09 1.19 -7.42
N TYR A 59 13.03 2.37 -8.03
CA TYR A 59 11.95 2.74 -8.94
C TYR A 59 12.47 2.68 -10.37
N ASP A 60 11.71 2.09 -11.26
CA ASP A 60 11.96 2.15 -12.70
C ASP A 60 10.84 2.93 -13.38
N TYR A 61 11.19 4.09 -13.91
CA TYR A 61 10.27 5.03 -14.53
C TYR A 61 10.20 4.89 -16.05
N SER A 62 10.84 3.86 -16.65
CA SER A 62 10.95 3.77 -18.11
C SER A 62 9.59 3.71 -18.78
N GLN A 63 8.65 2.89 -18.26
CA GLN A 63 7.29 2.80 -18.80
C GLN A 63 6.49 4.07 -18.56
N LEU A 64 6.61 4.69 -17.40
CA LEU A 64 5.99 5.99 -17.10
C LEU A 64 6.44 7.08 -18.05
N ILE A 65 7.74 7.12 -18.39
CA ILE A 65 8.32 8.10 -19.34
C ILE A 65 7.84 7.82 -20.76
N GLU A 66 7.79 6.55 -21.17
CA GLU A 66 7.32 6.17 -22.52
C GLU A 66 5.85 6.48 -22.74
N GLN A 67 5.04 6.41 -21.69
CA GLN A 67 3.62 6.75 -21.75
C GLN A 67 3.35 8.20 -22.12
N ASP A 68 4.27 9.13 -21.83
CA ASP A 68 4.23 10.56 -22.17
C ASP A 68 2.93 11.31 -21.79
N TYR A 69 2.29 10.90 -20.71
CA TYR A 69 1.05 11.53 -20.21
C TYR A 69 1.31 12.77 -19.35
N LEU A 70 2.50 12.87 -18.76
CA LEU A 70 2.84 13.93 -17.82
C LEU A 70 3.75 14.97 -18.51
N SER A 71 3.51 16.25 -18.22
CA SER A 71 4.46 17.29 -18.63
C SER A 71 5.81 17.09 -17.93
N GLY A 72 6.89 17.64 -18.48
CA GLY A 72 8.23 17.47 -17.90
C GLY A 72 8.35 17.94 -16.46
N ASN A 73 7.59 18.96 -16.03
CA ASN A 73 7.56 19.41 -14.64
C ASN A 73 6.79 18.41 -13.76
N ASP A 74 5.61 17.97 -14.19
CA ASP A 74 4.77 17.03 -13.46
C ASP A 74 5.46 15.69 -13.25
N LEU A 75 6.15 15.21 -14.29
CA LEU A 75 6.94 13.99 -14.23
C LEU A 75 8.06 14.12 -13.19
N ASN A 76 8.79 15.23 -13.17
CA ASN A 76 9.85 15.47 -12.21
C ASN A 76 9.29 15.56 -10.77
N ASP A 77 8.17 16.23 -10.59
CA ASP A 77 7.53 16.34 -9.27
C ASP A 77 7.06 14.98 -8.77
N LEU A 78 6.50 14.14 -9.63
CA LEU A 78 6.10 12.78 -9.28
C LEU A 78 7.33 11.91 -8.93
N ILE A 79 8.41 11.97 -9.71
CA ILE A 79 9.67 11.25 -9.42
C ILE A 79 10.24 11.68 -8.06
N ASN A 80 10.21 12.99 -7.76
CA ASN A 80 10.65 13.51 -6.47
C ASN A 80 9.79 12.98 -5.31
N LEU A 81 8.46 12.92 -5.48
CA LEU A 81 7.56 12.35 -4.48
C LEU A 81 7.84 10.86 -4.21
N PHE A 82 8.07 10.05 -5.25
CA PHE A 82 8.51 8.66 -5.07
C PHE A 82 9.82 8.55 -4.30
N SER A 83 10.77 9.44 -4.58
CA SER A 83 12.04 9.48 -3.86
C SER A 83 11.84 9.81 -2.37
N GLU A 84 11.00 10.82 -2.06
CA GLU A 84 10.68 11.18 -0.67
C GLU A 84 9.97 10.04 0.08
N VAL A 85 9.05 9.34 -0.58
CA VAL A 85 8.37 8.17 -0.02
C VAL A 85 9.36 7.03 0.24
N GLY A 86 10.28 6.79 -0.70
CA GLY A 86 11.36 5.82 -0.52
C GLY A 86 12.24 6.13 0.69
N GLU A 87 12.61 7.40 0.90
CA GLU A 87 13.36 7.82 2.09
C GLU A 87 12.53 7.70 3.39
N SER A 88 11.20 7.91 3.32
CA SER A 88 10.33 7.67 4.46
C SER A 88 10.37 6.19 4.87
N PHE A 89 10.21 5.25 3.95
CA PHE A 89 10.33 3.82 4.25
C PHE A 89 11.73 3.43 4.69
N ARG A 90 12.77 4.01 4.10
CA ARG A 90 14.14 3.79 4.50
C ARG A 90 14.41 4.19 5.95
N SER A 91 13.74 5.24 6.44
CA SER A 91 13.84 5.68 7.83
C SER A 91 13.08 4.77 8.81
N LEU A 92 11.99 4.15 8.35
CA LEU A 92 11.08 3.35 9.17
C LEU A 92 11.42 1.86 9.16
N LEU A 93 11.93 1.33 8.03
CA LEU A 93 12.10 -0.10 7.81
C LEU A 93 13.54 -0.47 7.53
N SER A 94 14.01 -1.52 8.19
CA SER A 94 15.28 -2.16 7.91
C SER A 94 15.06 -3.63 7.54
N ILE A 95 15.92 -4.17 6.69
CA ILE A 95 15.81 -5.52 6.15
C ILE A 95 17.17 -6.21 6.10
N VAL A 96 17.18 -7.52 6.13
CA VAL A 96 18.36 -8.32 5.73
C VAL A 96 18.37 -8.40 4.21
N HIS A 97 19.33 -7.73 3.57
CA HIS A 97 19.40 -7.64 2.12
C HIS A 97 19.55 -9.00 1.44
N GLU A 98 18.73 -9.19 0.41
CA GLU A 98 18.85 -10.28 -0.55
C GLU A 98 18.80 -9.68 -1.96
N ASP A 99 19.71 -10.12 -2.82
CA ASP A 99 19.69 -9.66 -4.21
C ASP A 99 18.51 -10.31 -4.95
N ILE A 100 17.76 -9.51 -5.71
CA ILE A 100 16.62 -9.97 -6.49
C ILE A 100 17.11 -10.26 -7.91
N LEU A 101 16.91 -11.48 -8.40
CA LEU A 101 17.06 -11.80 -9.81
C LEU A 101 15.71 -11.63 -10.51
N VAL A 102 15.63 -10.68 -11.42
CA VAL A 102 14.43 -10.41 -12.20
C VAL A 102 14.56 -11.01 -13.58
N ASP A 103 13.61 -11.86 -13.96
CA ASP A 103 13.43 -12.31 -15.33
C ASP A 103 12.51 -11.33 -16.08
N THR A 104 12.90 -10.95 -17.28
CA THR A 104 12.12 -10.00 -18.09
C THR A 104 10.81 -10.60 -18.59
N ASP A 105 10.75 -11.93 -18.78
CA ASP A 105 9.50 -12.61 -19.10
C ASP A 105 8.52 -12.55 -17.92
N ASP A 106 9.01 -12.60 -16.68
CA ASP A 106 8.18 -12.42 -15.49
C ASP A 106 7.63 -10.99 -15.41
N LEU A 107 8.42 -9.95 -15.74
CA LEU A 107 7.95 -8.56 -15.78
C LEU A 107 6.81 -8.40 -16.78
N LYS A 108 6.93 -8.96 -17.97
CA LYS A 108 5.90 -8.88 -18.99
C LYS A 108 4.65 -9.67 -18.62
N ASN A 109 4.82 -10.91 -18.17
CA ASN A 109 3.70 -11.83 -17.99
C ASN A 109 2.93 -11.61 -16.66
N HIS A 110 3.60 -11.09 -15.64
CA HIS A 110 3.04 -10.97 -14.29
C HIS A 110 2.93 -9.55 -13.79
N CYS A 111 3.84 -8.64 -14.25
CA CYS A 111 3.80 -7.23 -13.88
C CYS A 111 3.13 -6.37 -14.97
N GLU A 112 2.93 -6.88 -16.18
CA GLU A 112 2.44 -6.13 -17.36
C GLU A 112 3.35 -4.96 -17.71
N ILE A 113 4.65 -5.15 -17.52
CA ILE A 113 5.68 -4.15 -17.81
C ILE A 113 6.42 -4.56 -19.08
N ASP A 114 6.26 -3.77 -20.14
CA ASP A 114 6.90 -3.97 -21.44
C ASP A 114 8.15 -3.10 -21.62
N THR A 115 8.24 -1.99 -20.90
CA THR A 115 9.35 -1.02 -20.97
C THR A 115 10.03 -0.83 -19.63
N TYR A 116 11.33 -1.11 -19.58
CA TYR A 116 12.18 -1.01 -18.39
C TYR A 116 13.60 -0.59 -18.74
N SER A 117 14.34 -0.09 -17.77
CA SER A 117 15.73 0.34 -17.96
C SER A 117 16.67 -0.84 -18.25
N SER A 118 17.72 -0.58 -19.03
CA SER A 118 18.68 -1.61 -19.49
C SER A 118 19.42 -2.32 -18.34
N ASP A 119 19.50 -1.71 -17.17
CA ASP A 119 20.13 -2.27 -15.98
C ASP A 119 19.23 -3.30 -15.25
N ILE A 120 17.95 -3.43 -15.64
CA ILE A 120 17.05 -4.48 -15.15
C ILE A 120 17.16 -5.75 -16.01
N TYR A 121 17.57 -5.60 -17.27
CA TYR A 121 17.60 -6.70 -18.22
C TYR A 121 18.52 -7.85 -17.77
N ASN A 122 17.92 -8.98 -17.38
CA ASN A 122 18.62 -10.18 -16.88
C ASN A 122 19.67 -9.90 -15.80
N SER A 123 19.43 -8.87 -14.96
CA SER A 123 20.41 -8.41 -13.99
C SER A 123 20.00 -8.71 -12.57
N LEU A 124 21.02 -8.85 -11.75
CA LEU A 124 20.89 -8.97 -10.31
C LEU A 124 20.58 -7.57 -9.74
N ILE A 125 19.37 -7.39 -9.21
CA ILE A 125 18.94 -6.14 -8.60
C ILE A 125 19.46 -6.10 -7.16
N THR A 126 20.37 -5.18 -6.88
CA THR A 126 20.96 -4.99 -5.54
C THR A 126 20.08 -4.16 -4.59
N HIS A 127 18.76 -4.20 -4.80
CA HIS A 127 17.74 -3.53 -4.01
C HIS A 127 16.80 -4.59 -3.43
N ASP A 128 16.07 -4.22 -2.40
CA ASP A 128 15.17 -5.12 -1.68
C ASP A 128 13.78 -5.19 -2.28
N LEU A 129 13.41 -4.14 -3.02
CA LEU A 129 12.13 -3.99 -3.69
C LEU A 129 12.32 -3.21 -4.99
N LEU A 130 11.70 -3.68 -6.07
CA LEU A 130 11.62 -3.01 -7.36
C LEU A 130 10.18 -2.58 -7.61
N ILE A 131 9.96 -1.31 -7.93
CA ILE A 131 8.63 -0.74 -8.18
C ILE A 131 8.61 -0.08 -9.55
N PHE A 132 7.54 -0.34 -10.31
CA PHE A 132 7.24 0.31 -11.58
C PHE A 132 6.05 1.26 -11.41
N PRO A 133 6.27 2.58 -11.37
CA PRO A 133 5.21 3.56 -11.50
C PRO A 133 4.69 3.60 -12.93
N VAL A 134 3.37 3.62 -13.12
CA VAL A 134 2.73 3.74 -14.43
C VAL A 134 1.48 4.62 -14.34
N ILE A 135 1.06 5.20 -15.45
CA ILE A 135 -0.22 5.90 -15.58
C ILE A 135 -1.27 4.92 -16.09
N ASN A 136 -2.43 4.89 -15.44
CA ASN A 136 -3.59 4.15 -15.92
C ASN A 136 -4.75 5.11 -16.19
N THR A 137 -5.06 5.32 -17.46
CA THR A 137 -6.14 6.21 -17.93
C THR A 137 -7.52 5.55 -17.90
N GLU A 138 -7.59 4.26 -17.63
CA GLU A 138 -8.83 3.47 -17.60
C GLU A 138 -9.44 3.36 -16.21
N MET A 139 -8.78 3.93 -15.19
CA MET A 139 -9.31 3.98 -13.83
C MET A 139 -10.62 4.78 -13.80
N ASP A 140 -11.54 4.36 -12.94
CA ASP A 140 -12.76 5.12 -12.69
C ASP A 140 -12.47 6.49 -12.05
N GLU A 141 -13.47 7.35 -12.05
CA GLU A 141 -13.35 8.72 -11.55
C GLU A 141 -13.18 8.83 -10.02
N TYR A 142 -13.25 7.74 -9.28
CA TYR A 142 -13.14 7.70 -7.81
C TYR A 142 -11.84 7.06 -7.33
N THR A 143 -11.14 6.32 -8.20
CA THR A 143 -9.89 5.65 -7.86
C THR A 143 -8.71 6.56 -8.17
N MET A 144 -7.96 6.97 -7.15
CA MET A 144 -6.78 7.83 -7.32
C MET A 144 -5.54 7.06 -7.76
N ALA A 145 -5.32 5.91 -7.17
CA ALA A 145 -4.24 5.00 -7.49
C ALA A 145 -4.62 3.58 -7.08
N GLN A 146 -3.83 2.64 -7.54
CA GLN A 146 -3.86 1.24 -7.12
C GLN A 146 -2.49 0.62 -7.26
N SER A 147 -2.25 -0.47 -6.54
CA SER A 147 -0.97 -1.16 -6.62
C SER A 147 -1.12 -2.66 -6.44
N TRP A 148 -0.16 -3.41 -6.94
CA TRP A 148 -0.10 -4.84 -6.69
C TRP A 148 1.34 -5.34 -6.64
N VAL A 149 1.52 -6.43 -5.92
CA VAL A 149 2.76 -7.19 -5.93
C VAL A 149 2.67 -8.22 -7.06
N CYS A 150 3.57 -8.14 -8.01
CA CYS A 150 3.62 -9.11 -9.09
C CYS A 150 4.56 -10.29 -8.80
N LEU A 151 5.63 -10.07 -8.05
CA LEU A 151 6.56 -11.15 -7.71
C LEU A 151 6.86 -11.17 -6.21
N TYR A 152 6.84 -12.38 -5.66
CA TYR A 152 7.14 -12.65 -4.26
C TYR A 152 8.34 -13.60 -4.13
N ALA A 153 9.14 -13.42 -3.09
CA ALA A 153 10.11 -14.43 -2.67
C ALA A 153 9.43 -15.69 -2.10
N ASN A 154 10.16 -16.78 -1.96
CA ASN A 154 9.63 -18.05 -1.44
C ASN A 154 9.08 -17.95 0.00
N ASN A 155 9.52 -16.97 0.78
CA ASN A 155 9.00 -16.68 2.11
C ASN A 155 7.80 -15.71 2.11
N PHE A 156 7.18 -15.49 0.95
CA PHE A 156 6.06 -14.56 0.70
C PHE A 156 6.41 -13.07 0.83
N ARG A 157 7.70 -12.72 0.97
CA ARG A 157 8.12 -11.32 0.96
C ARG A 157 7.98 -10.75 -0.46
N PRO A 158 7.29 -9.62 -0.63
CA PRO A 158 7.22 -8.94 -1.92
C PRO A 158 8.61 -8.49 -2.40
N THR A 159 8.82 -8.57 -3.71
CA THR A 159 10.10 -8.22 -4.36
C THR A 159 9.93 -7.29 -5.55
N VAL A 160 8.83 -7.40 -6.27
CA VAL A 160 8.50 -6.54 -7.41
C VAL A 160 7.03 -6.16 -7.35
N GLY A 161 6.73 -4.90 -7.60
CA GLY A 161 5.36 -4.41 -7.65
C GLY A 161 5.17 -3.26 -8.63
N VAL A 162 3.91 -2.94 -8.88
CA VAL A 162 3.48 -1.86 -9.78
C VAL A 162 2.59 -0.90 -9.00
N VAL A 163 2.78 0.39 -9.22
CA VAL A 163 1.88 1.46 -8.75
C VAL A 163 1.26 2.12 -9.97
N GLU A 164 -0.04 2.01 -10.12
CA GLU A 164 -0.81 2.72 -11.13
C GLU A 164 -1.40 4.00 -10.56
N ILE A 165 -1.26 5.09 -11.30
CA ILE A 165 -1.73 6.41 -10.91
C ILE A 165 -2.76 6.87 -11.93
N ASN A 166 -3.90 7.35 -11.44
CA ASN A 166 -4.93 7.97 -12.27
C ASN A 166 -4.52 9.39 -12.63
N PRO A 167 -4.31 9.72 -13.92
CA PRO A 167 -3.85 11.05 -14.34
C PRO A 167 -4.92 12.14 -14.16
N ASN A 168 -6.18 11.76 -13.91
CA ASN A 168 -7.26 12.73 -13.68
C ASN A 168 -7.17 13.40 -12.31
N PHE A 169 -6.33 12.88 -11.38
CA PHE A 169 -6.07 13.52 -10.10
C PHE A 169 -4.88 14.47 -10.23
N SER A 170 -5.19 15.77 -10.15
CA SER A 170 -4.20 16.83 -10.32
C SER A 170 -3.16 16.83 -9.20
N LEU A 171 -1.88 16.79 -9.57
CA LEU A 171 -0.75 17.05 -8.67
C LEU A 171 -0.74 18.49 -8.11
N TYR A 172 -1.60 19.39 -8.60
CA TYR A 172 -1.51 20.85 -8.42
C TYR A 172 -2.48 21.50 -7.45
N GLN A 173 -3.33 20.77 -6.75
CA GLN A 173 -4.11 21.37 -5.66
C GLN A 173 -3.16 21.65 -4.48
N ILE A 174 -3.33 22.77 -3.79
CA ILE A 174 -2.38 23.27 -2.76
C ILE A 174 -2.05 22.25 -1.67
N ASP A 175 -2.98 21.33 -1.41
CA ASP A 175 -2.79 20.19 -0.50
C ASP A 175 -2.48 18.88 -1.25
N ALA A 176 -2.40 18.90 -2.58
CA ALA A 176 -2.29 17.70 -3.40
C ALA A 176 -0.95 16.98 -3.25
N ALA A 177 0.16 17.72 -3.07
CA ALA A 177 1.46 17.10 -2.86
C ALA A 177 1.51 16.32 -1.54
N TYR A 178 0.87 16.82 -0.49
CA TYR A 178 0.73 16.13 0.78
C TYR A 178 -0.15 14.89 0.64
N SER A 179 -1.33 15.03 0.05
CA SER A 179 -2.24 13.93 -0.23
C SER A 179 -1.60 12.88 -1.14
N MET A 180 -0.91 13.30 -2.21
CA MET A 180 -0.20 12.39 -3.12
C MET A 180 0.94 11.64 -2.43
N LYS A 181 1.70 12.28 -1.55
CA LYS A 181 2.73 11.60 -0.76
C LYS A 181 2.15 10.48 0.10
N TYR A 182 1.03 10.74 0.79
CA TYR A 182 0.37 9.72 1.62
C TYR A 182 -0.29 8.63 0.78
N LEU A 183 -0.85 8.97 -0.39
CA LEU A 183 -1.33 8.00 -1.35
C LEU A 183 -0.21 7.06 -1.80
N LEU A 184 0.96 7.59 -2.16
CA LEU A 184 2.11 6.77 -2.53
C LEU A 184 2.66 5.94 -1.36
N LEU A 185 2.65 6.47 -0.13
CA LEU A 185 2.96 5.68 1.07
C LEU A 185 1.99 4.52 1.23
N HIS A 186 0.69 4.76 1.03
CA HIS A 186 -0.36 3.77 1.09
C HIS A 186 -0.16 2.67 0.04
N GLU A 187 -0.04 3.04 -1.23
CA GLU A 187 0.12 2.07 -2.32
C GLU A 187 1.42 1.26 -2.19
N ILE A 188 2.52 1.89 -1.82
CA ILE A 188 3.78 1.17 -1.61
C ILE A 188 3.70 0.26 -0.38
N SER A 189 2.89 0.58 0.63
CA SER A 189 2.65 -0.33 1.76
C SER A 189 1.94 -1.62 1.35
N HIS A 190 1.02 -1.56 0.39
CA HIS A 190 0.48 -2.77 -0.21
C HIS A 190 1.59 -3.59 -0.89
N ILE A 191 2.47 -2.93 -1.64
CA ILE A 191 3.62 -3.61 -2.27
C ILE A 191 4.61 -4.13 -1.23
N LEU A 192 4.76 -3.49 -0.07
CA LEU A 192 5.58 -3.99 1.05
C LEU A 192 4.95 -5.18 1.79
N GLY A 193 3.70 -5.54 1.46
CA GLY A 193 3.04 -6.74 1.97
C GLY A 193 1.80 -6.49 2.82
N PHE A 194 1.28 -5.27 2.90
CA PHE A 194 -0.01 -5.04 3.55
C PHE A 194 -1.15 -5.50 2.63
N THR A 195 -1.27 -6.81 2.44
CA THR A 195 -2.21 -7.44 1.50
C THR A 195 -2.84 -8.68 2.09
N GLY A 196 -4.07 -8.98 1.66
CA GLY A 196 -4.78 -10.19 2.05
C GLY A 196 -4.02 -11.48 1.72
N PHE A 197 -3.16 -11.49 0.69
CA PHE A 197 -2.30 -12.63 0.38
C PHE A 197 -1.27 -12.87 1.50
N VAL A 198 -0.53 -11.84 1.92
CA VAL A 198 0.47 -11.96 2.99
C VAL A 198 -0.21 -12.28 4.31
N PHE A 199 -1.33 -11.64 4.63
CA PHE A 199 -2.08 -11.91 5.87
C PHE A 199 -2.43 -13.39 6.02
N ARG A 200 -2.95 -14.02 4.94
CA ARG A 200 -3.33 -15.45 4.94
C ARG A 200 -2.12 -16.37 5.02
N ASN A 201 -1.07 -16.10 4.25
CA ASN A 201 0.10 -16.99 4.21
C ASN A 201 0.94 -16.96 5.49
N LEU A 202 0.91 -15.84 6.23
CA LEU A 202 1.54 -15.73 7.54
C LEU A 202 0.62 -16.12 8.71
N ASN A 203 -0.64 -16.52 8.43
CA ASN A 203 -1.66 -16.86 9.43
C ASN A 203 -1.93 -15.72 10.42
N PHE A 204 -1.98 -14.47 9.94
CA PHE A 204 -2.24 -13.28 10.74
C PHE A 204 -3.71 -12.89 10.79
N ILE A 205 -4.57 -13.61 10.09
CA ILE A 205 -5.97 -13.26 9.93
C ILE A 205 -6.88 -14.32 10.59
N TYR A 206 -7.88 -13.84 11.29
CA TYR A 206 -9.02 -14.65 11.71
C TYR A 206 -10.32 -13.89 11.45
N SER A 207 -11.45 -14.56 11.48
CA SER A 207 -12.76 -13.93 11.32
C SER A 207 -13.71 -14.25 12.46
N GLU A 208 -14.65 -13.34 12.70
CA GLU A 208 -15.79 -13.52 13.58
C GLU A 208 -17.07 -13.14 12.85
N THR A 209 -18.16 -13.88 13.06
CA THR A 209 -19.47 -13.50 12.54
C THR A 209 -20.18 -12.60 13.54
N ILE A 210 -20.42 -11.36 13.20
CA ILE A 210 -21.12 -10.38 14.03
C ILE A 210 -22.37 -9.90 13.29
N ASN A 211 -23.54 -10.12 13.87
CA ASN A 211 -24.84 -9.77 13.26
C ASN A 211 -25.08 -10.39 11.87
N GLY A 212 -24.46 -11.53 11.58
CA GLY A 212 -24.59 -12.22 10.28
C GLY A 212 -23.56 -11.80 9.24
N GLU A 213 -22.68 -10.85 9.54
CA GLU A 213 -21.57 -10.41 8.69
C GLU A 213 -20.25 -11.01 9.19
N GLU A 214 -19.42 -11.47 8.28
CA GLU A 214 -18.08 -11.95 8.57
C GLU A 214 -17.11 -10.77 8.61
N ILE A 215 -16.44 -10.57 9.75
CA ILE A 215 -15.49 -9.50 9.98
C ILE A 215 -14.12 -10.12 10.19
N PHE A 216 -13.14 -9.67 9.42
CA PHE A 216 -11.76 -10.12 9.48
C PHE A 216 -10.91 -9.23 10.39
N TYR A 217 -9.95 -9.83 11.07
CA TYR A 217 -9.06 -9.16 12.00
C TYR A 217 -7.63 -9.62 11.80
N ILE A 218 -6.68 -8.69 11.90
CA ILE A 218 -5.26 -9.03 12.04
C ILE A 218 -4.97 -9.27 13.52
N ASN A 219 -4.42 -10.46 13.84
CA ASN A 219 -4.16 -10.91 15.20
C ASN A 219 -2.69 -11.25 15.46
N SER A 220 -1.79 -10.69 14.69
CA SER A 220 -0.37 -10.88 14.90
C SER A 220 0.09 -10.27 16.24
N THR A 221 1.18 -10.76 16.78
CA THR A 221 1.55 -10.53 18.19
C THR A 221 1.78 -9.06 18.51
N LYS A 222 2.60 -8.36 17.71
CA LYS A 222 2.92 -6.94 17.95
C LYS A 222 1.77 -6.02 17.62
N VAL A 223 0.95 -6.38 16.61
CA VAL A 223 -0.30 -5.66 16.31
C VAL A 223 -1.22 -5.66 17.52
N ILE A 224 -1.44 -6.83 18.16
CA ILE A 224 -2.26 -6.90 19.37
C ILE A 224 -1.63 -6.08 20.50
N GLU A 225 -0.32 -6.18 20.71
CA GLU A 225 0.39 -5.43 21.75
C GLU A 225 0.21 -3.91 21.58
N LYS A 226 0.45 -3.39 20.38
CA LYS A 226 0.29 -1.98 20.07
C LYS A 226 -1.18 -1.53 20.14
N ALA A 227 -2.11 -2.36 19.67
CA ALA A 227 -3.53 -2.08 19.75
C ALA A 227 -4.04 -1.99 21.20
N LYS A 228 -3.58 -2.86 22.10
CA LYS A 228 -3.91 -2.78 23.54
C LYS A 228 -3.51 -1.44 24.14
N ILE A 229 -2.32 -0.96 23.80
CA ILE A 229 -1.82 0.35 24.25
C ILE A 229 -2.65 1.48 23.64
N HIS A 230 -2.83 1.45 22.34
CA HIS A 230 -3.52 2.51 21.58
C HIS A 230 -4.98 2.69 22.03
N PHE A 231 -5.71 1.58 22.17
CA PHE A 231 -7.12 1.60 22.57
C PHE A 231 -7.33 1.52 24.10
N ASN A 232 -6.25 1.45 24.89
CA ASN A 232 -6.29 1.25 26.34
C ASN A 232 -7.23 0.09 26.74
N CYS A 233 -7.10 -1.07 26.07
CA CYS A 233 -7.96 -2.22 26.23
C CYS A 233 -7.18 -3.53 26.21
N GLU A 234 -7.06 -4.20 27.35
CA GLU A 234 -6.30 -5.45 27.50
C GLU A 234 -6.94 -6.67 26.80
N ASN A 235 -8.24 -6.59 26.48
CA ASN A 235 -8.98 -7.71 25.91
C ASN A 235 -9.01 -7.74 24.38
N ILE A 236 -8.26 -6.86 23.71
CA ILE A 236 -8.18 -6.85 22.24
C ILE A 236 -7.54 -8.16 21.76
N LYS A 237 -8.19 -8.80 20.81
CA LYS A 237 -7.73 -10.04 20.17
C LYS A 237 -7.19 -9.82 18.76
N GLY A 238 -7.42 -8.66 18.17
CA GLY A 238 -6.99 -8.27 16.84
C GLY A 238 -7.53 -6.89 16.45
N VAL A 239 -7.04 -6.37 15.35
CA VAL A 239 -7.49 -5.09 14.76
C VAL A 239 -8.28 -5.41 13.49
N ALA A 240 -9.50 -4.86 13.40
CA ALA A 240 -10.41 -5.16 12.30
C ALA A 240 -9.89 -4.62 10.96
N LEU A 241 -10.08 -5.41 9.92
CA LEU A 241 -9.95 -4.98 8.53
C LEU A 241 -11.26 -4.41 8.04
N GLU A 242 -11.18 -3.55 7.03
CA GLU A 242 -12.34 -2.93 6.38
C GLU A 242 -13.27 -4.00 5.82
N ASN A 243 -14.54 -3.91 6.17
CA ASN A 243 -15.59 -4.83 5.71
C ASN A 243 -16.73 -4.14 4.95
N LEU A 244 -16.67 -2.80 4.85
CA LEU A 244 -17.61 -1.99 4.07
C LEU A 244 -16.92 -1.46 2.80
N GLY A 245 -17.70 -0.91 1.88
CA GLY A 245 -17.18 -0.36 0.62
C GLY A 245 -17.08 -1.37 -0.52
N GLY A 246 -17.46 -2.63 -0.28
CA GLY A 246 -17.47 -3.69 -1.29
C GLY A 246 -16.09 -4.30 -1.52
N VAL A 247 -15.94 -5.00 -2.66
CA VAL A 247 -14.71 -5.72 -3.02
C VAL A 247 -13.52 -4.79 -3.29
N GLU A 248 -13.75 -3.49 -3.35
CA GLU A 248 -12.74 -2.47 -3.65
C GLU A 248 -11.95 -2.01 -2.41
N SER A 249 -12.48 -2.27 -1.22
CA SER A 249 -11.92 -1.77 0.05
C SER A 249 -11.77 -2.86 1.10
N ALA A 250 -12.50 -3.96 0.96
CA ALA A 250 -12.59 -4.99 1.97
C ALA A 250 -11.37 -5.94 1.91
N GLY A 251 -10.67 -6.07 3.02
CA GLY A 251 -9.71 -7.15 3.22
C GLY A 251 -8.23 -6.81 3.14
N SER A 252 -7.85 -5.60 2.67
CA SER A 252 -6.46 -5.14 2.68
C SER A 252 -6.27 -3.75 3.27
N HIS A 253 -7.25 -3.24 4.01
CA HIS A 253 -7.21 -1.96 4.70
C HIS A 253 -7.63 -2.13 6.15
N TRP A 254 -7.19 -1.22 7.04
CA TRP A 254 -7.76 -1.15 8.36
C TRP A 254 -9.21 -0.64 8.32
N GLU A 255 -10.03 -1.14 9.22
CA GLU A 255 -11.39 -0.65 9.42
C GLU A 255 -11.38 0.82 9.87
N ALA A 256 -11.85 1.73 9.00
CA ALA A 256 -11.77 3.17 9.21
C ALA A 256 -12.49 3.64 10.49
N ARG A 257 -13.54 2.93 10.94
CA ARG A 257 -14.27 3.26 12.19
C ARG A 257 -13.40 3.17 13.45
N TYR A 258 -12.34 2.36 13.42
CA TYR A 258 -11.42 2.15 14.55
C TYR A 258 -10.05 2.78 14.33
N MET A 259 -9.60 2.85 13.08
CA MET A 259 -8.27 3.30 12.71
C MET A 259 -8.28 4.65 11.96
N LEU A 260 -9.30 5.49 12.26
CA LEU A 260 -9.43 6.80 11.61
C LEU A 260 -8.15 7.61 11.75
N GLY A 261 -7.65 8.09 10.61
CA GLY A 261 -6.39 8.82 10.50
C GLY A 261 -5.16 7.94 10.24
N ASP A 262 -5.23 6.60 10.34
CA ASP A 262 -4.14 5.76 9.85
C ASP A 262 -4.08 5.78 8.32
N TYR A 263 -2.87 5.85 7.76
CA TYR A 263 -2.69 5.95 6.31
C TYR A 263 -3.09 4.67 5.54
N MET A 264 -3.30 3.54 6.22
CA MET A 264 -3.76 2.27 5.63
C MET A 264 -5.26 2.04 5.76
N ILE A 265 -6.06 3.08 5.98
CA ILE A 265 -7.52 3.04 5.76
C ILE A 265 -7.83 3.23 4.28
N SER A 266 -8.99 2.74 3.82
CA SER A 266 -9.39 2.76 2.39
C SER A 266 -9.90 4.11 1.89
N THR A 267 -9.98 5.12 2.75
CA THR A 267 -10.58 6.42 2.45
C THR A 267 -9.60 7.55 2.71
N ASP A 268 -9.68 8.61 1.90
CA ASP A 268 -8.89 9.82 2.12
C ASP A 268 -9.31 10.54 3.41
N TYR A 269 -8.33 11.05 4.14
CA TYR A 269 -8.53 11.80 5.39
C TYR A 269 -7.53 12.96 5.48
N SER A 270 -7.97 14.08 6.06
CA SER A 270 -7.15 15.32 6.08
C SER A 270 -5.98 15.28 7.06
N GLU A 271 -6.02 14.40 8.06
CA GLU A 271 -4.95 14.24 9.06
C GLU A 271 -4.50 12.79 9.10
N ILE A 272 -3.47 12.47 8.30
CA ILE A 272 -2.98 11.11 8.10
C ILE A 272 -1.73 10.89 8.93
N VAL A 273 -1.68 9.75 9.62
CA VAL A 273 -0.54 9.31 10.43
C VAL A 273 -0.12 7.89 10.08
N ILE A 274 1.16 7.61 10.24
CA ILE A 274 1.69 6.24 10.24
C ILE A 274 1.61 5.75 11.68
N SER A 275 0.64 4.88 11.99
CA SER A 275 0.46 4.42 13.36
C SER A 275 1.47 3.34 13.75
N ASP A 276 1.73 3.24 15.07
CA ASP A 276 2.51 2.13 15.64
C ASP A 276 1.87 0.76 15.34
N ILE A 277 0.55 0.70 15.13
CA ILE A 277 -0.17 -0.54 14.82
C ILE A 277 0.20 -1.02 13.43
N THR A 278 0.20 -0.12 12.43
CA THR A 278 0.61 -0.45 11.06
C THR A 278 2.11 -0.80 11.00
N LEU A 279 2.95 -0.08 11.72
CA LEU A 279 4.36 -0.42 11.83
C LEU A 279 4.57 -1.80 12.48
N ALA A 280 3.81 -2.12 13.53
CA ALA A 280 3.85 -3.42 14.20
C ALA A 280 3.47 -4.57 13.25
N TYR A 281 2.51 -4.35 12.34
CA TYR A 281 2.19 -5.33 11.30
C TYR A 281 3.43 -5.65 10.45
N PHE A 282 4.12 -4.62 9.92
CA PHE A 282 5.33 -4.85 9.13
C PHE A 282 6.41 -5.60 9.91
N GLU A 283 6.56 -5.33 11.19
CA GLU A 283 7.52 -6.04 12.04
C GLU A 283 7.12 -7.50 12.26
N ASP A 284 5.82 -7.77 12.46
CA ASP A 284 5.29 -9.13 12.65
C ASP A 284 5.45 -10.01 11.40
N THR A 285 5.52 -9.44 10.19
CA THR A 285 5.80 -10.20 8.97
C THR A 285 7.13 -10.95 9.04
N GLY A 286 8.07 -10.47 9.87
CA GLY A 286 9.43 -10.99 9.91
C GLY A 286 10.29 -10.57 8.72
N PHE A 287 9.73 -9.84 7.76
CA PHE A 287 10.48 -9.31 6.60
C PHE A 287 11.30 -8.10 7.01
N TYR A 288 10.77 -7.29 7.92
CA TYR A 288 11.32 -5.99 8.30
C TYR A 288 11.57 -5.91 9.81
N LYS A 289 12.54 -5.10 10.16
CA LYS A 289 12.71 -4.53 11.50
C LYS A 289 12.25 -3.07 11.43
N VAL A 290 11.43 -2.66 12.38
CA VAL A 290 10.81 -1.33 12.40
C VAL A 290 11.55 -0.39 13.34
N ASN A 291 11.65 0.87 12.94
CA ASN A 291 12.07 2.00 13.76
C ASN A 291 10.81 2.83 14.09
N TYR A 292 10.29 2.68 15.31
CA TYR A 292 9.08 3.38 15.79
C TYR A 292 9.32 4.86 16.07
#